data_7a810631813a6aa30bbbf954e162dc63
#
_entry.id   7a810631813a6aa30bbbf954e162dc63
#
_cell.length_a   1.000
_cell.length_b   1.000
_cell.length_c   1.000
_cell.angle_alpha   90.00
_cell.angle_beta   90.00
_cell.angle_gamma   90.00
#
_symmetry.space_group_name_H-M   'P 1'
#
loop_
_entity.id
_entity.type
_entity.pdbx_description
1 polymer ?
#
loop_
_entity_poly.entity_id
_entity_poly.type
_entity_poly.pdbx_seq_one_letter_code
_entity_poly.pdbx_strand_id
1 'polypeptide(L)'
;MKTRIIFVLLAALTAGLCSCNGGNDPQPKPSTDFDKMIGTWTLNSYTEKWVNIDADKVEKDRTVNRGSLTIKKEKDGNDSYYTYTENFVNEEGTEYSGRIEITNGCIILSDPEGFMRGDGANTYDFNVTFPAEGKMEWTYSSTKRHIQNTDAHNDKRDVKGVFTKS
;
A
#
# COMPACT_ATOMS: atom_id res chain seq x y z
N MET A 1 27.91 -45.68 -14.12
CA MET A 1 26.63 -44.95 -13.88
C MET A 1 26.91 -43.83 -12.89
N LYS A 2 26.88 -42.57 -13.33
CA LYS A 2 27.12 -41.37 -12.49
C LYS A 2 25.79 -40.70 -12.22
N THR A 3 25.28 -40.87 -11.01
CA THR A 3 24.02 -40.24 -10.55
C THR A 3 24.29 -38.76 -10.27
N ARG A 4 23.71 -37.84 -11.06
CA ARG A 4 23.72 -36.41 -10.82
C ARG A 4 22.55 -36.07 -9.89
N ILE A 5 22.88 -35.64 -8.68
CA ILE A 5 21.94 -35.09 -7.71
C ILE A 5 21.70 -33.64 -8.10
N ILE A 6 20.47 -33.34 -8.53
CA ILE A 6 20.00 -31.98 -8.82
C ILE A 6 19.47 -31.42 -7.49
N PHE A 7 20.17 -30.46 -6.91
CA PHE A 7 19.65 -29.64 -5.82
C PHE A 7 18.65 -28.63 -6.38
N VAL A 8 17.37 -28.88 -6.13
CA VAL A 8 16.34 -27.87 -6.36
C VAL A 8 16.34 -26.93 -5.15
N LEU A 9 16.85 -25.71 -5.34
CA LEU A 9 16.80 -24.67 -4.33
C LEU A 9 15.38 -24.09 -4.33
N LEU A 10 14.57 -24.53 -3.36
CA LEU A 10 13.23 -23.99 -3.13
C LEU A 10 13.38 -22.65 -2.39
N ALA A 11 13.37 -21.56 -3.13
CA ALA A 11 13.31 -20.22 -2.55
C ALA A 11 11.89 -20.00 -1.99
N ALA A 12 11.75 -20.15 -0.67
CA ALA A 12 10.52 -19.79 0.03
C ALA A 12 10.40 -18.26 0.04
N LEU A 13 9.52 -17.72 -0.82
CA LEU A 13 9.04 -16.33 -0.70
C LEU A 13 8.16 -16.25 0.55
N THR A 14 8.73 -15.81 1.66
CA THR A 14 7.95 -15.39 2.82
C THR A 14 7.41 -13.99 2.53
N ALA A 15 6.21 -13.91 1.95
CA ALA A 15 5.43 -12.68 1.94
C ALA A 15 5.03 -12.36 3.39
N GLY A 16 5.78 -11.47 4.03
CA GLY A 16 5.44 -10.93 5.35
C GLY A 16 4.16 -10.12 5.24
N LEU A 17 3.05 -10.71 5.67
CA LEU A 17 1.78 -9.99 5.81
C LEU A 17 1.91 -9.05 7.01
N CYS A 18 1.93 -7.74 6.77
CA CYS A 18 1.68 -6.75 7.82
C CYS A 18 0.23 -6.91 8.30
N SER A 19 0.03 -7.79 9.28
CA SER A 19 -1.25 -7.86 10.00
C SER A 19 -1.19 -6.86 11.14
N CYS A 20 -1.76 -5.69 10.97
CA CYS A 20 -2.01 -4.75 12.07
C CYS A 20 -3.19 -5.26 12.91
N ASN A 21 -3.04 -6.42 13.53
CA ASN A 21 -3.98 -6.93 14.52
C ASN A 21 -3.33 -6.84 15.89
N GLY A 22 -3.95 -6.11 16.84
CA GLY A 22 -3.45 -5.88 18.16
C GLY A 22 -3.29 -7.17 18.98
N GLY A 23 -2.13 -7.78 18.88
CA GLY A 23 -1.69 -8.91 19.68
C GLY A 23 -0.19 -8.75 19.94
N ASN A 24 0.18 -8.71 21.22
CA ASN A 24 1.55 -8.58 21.72
C ASN A 24 2.37 -9.83 21.36
N ASP A 25 3.06 -9.78 20.23
CA ASP A 25 4.21 -10.68 19.98
C ASP A 25 5.23 -9.97 19.08
N PRO A 26 6.47 -9.73 19.55
CA PRO A 26 7.46 -9.01 18.76
C PRO A 26 8.09 -9.93 17.73
N GLN A 27 7.41 -10.12 16.60
CA GLN A 27 8.08 -10.67 15.41
C GLN A 27 9.06 -9.64 14.88
N PRO A 28 10.30 -10.03 14.53
CA PRO A 28 11.24 -9.12 13.88
C PRO A 28 10.67 -8.70 12.53
N LYS A 29 10.19 -7.45 12.44
CA LYS A 29 9.73 -6.86 11.18
C LYS A 29 10.91 -6.79 10.23
N PRO A 30 10.76 -7.27 8.97
CA PRO A 30 11.72 -6.91 7.94
C PRO A 30 11.76 -5.38 7.86
N SER A 31 12.90 -4.78 8.12
CA SER A 31 13.09 -3.33 7.99
C SER A 31 13.00 -3.00 6.49
N THR A 32 11.86 -2.50 6.06
CA THR A 32 11.72 -1.96 4.71
C THR A 32 12.61 -0.73 4.62
N ASP A 33 13.52 -0.73 3.65
CA ASP A 33 14.33 0.44 3.36
C ASP A 33 13.47 1.45 2.59
N PHE A 34 12.82 2.34 3.32
CA PHE A 34 11.90 3.34 2.76
C PHE A 34 12.61 4.38 1.89
N ASP A 35 13.94 4.54 1.99
CA ASP A 35 14.69 5.40 1.09
C ASP A 35 14.62 4.91 -0.37
N LYS A 36 14.34 3.63 -0.59
CA LYS A 36 14.07 3.09 -1.95
C LYS A 36 12.83 3.66 -2.61
N MET A 37 11.89 4.19 -1.84
CA MET A 37 10.71 4.85 -2.39
C MET A 37 11.04 6.17 -3.07
N ILE A 38 12.17 6.82 -2.74
CA ILE A 38 12.51 8.14 -3.24
C ILE A 38 12.66 8.12 -4.76
N GLY A 39 11.98 9.05 -5.42
CA GLY A 39 12.03 9.22 -6.88
C GLY A 39 10.65 9.38 -7.50
N THR A 40 10.64 9.34 -8.83
CA THR A 40 9.40 9.39 -9.61
C THR A 40 9.07 7.99 -10.11
N TRP A 41 7.80 7.64 -9.99
CA TRP A 41 7.25 6.32 -10.29
C TRP A 41 6.07 6.46 -11.23
N THR A 42 6.05 5.66 -12.28
CA THR A 42 4.89 5.53 -13.16
C THR A 42 3.93 4.51 -12.57
N LEU A 43 2.65 4.87 -12.48
CA LEU A 43 1.61 3.95 -12.05
C LEU A 43 1.29 2.94 -13.16
N ASN A 44 1.49 1.67 -12.87
CA ASN A 44 1.09 0.58 -13.77
C ASN A 44 -0.36 0.19 -13.52
N SER A 45 -0.73 0.06 -12.24
CA SER A 45 -2.11 -0.19 -11.84
C SER A 45 -2.32 0.22 -10.38
N TYR A 46 -3.50 0.73 -10.09
CA TYR A 46 -4.04 0.87 -8.75
C TYR A 46 -5.44 0.26 -8.75
N THR A 47 -5.64 -0.70 -7.87
CA THR A 47 -6.92 -1.38 -7.72
C THR A 47 -7.42 -1.20 -6.30
N GLU A 48 -8.72 -0.96 -6.15
CA GLU A 48 -9.38 -0.83 -4.86
C GLU A 48 -10.72 -1.56 -4.92
N LYS A 49 -10.90 -2.54 -4.05
CA LYS A 49 -12.11 -3.34 -3.98
C LYS A 49 -12.65 -3.37 -2.55
N TRP A 50 -13.93 -3.03 -2.41
CA TRP A 50 -14.65 -3.14 -1.16
C TRP A 50 -15.81 -4.10 -1.33
N VAL A 51 -15.94 -5.00 -0.38
CA VAL A 51 -17.00 -6.02 -0.38
C VAL A 51 -17.67 -6.02 0.98
N ASN A 52 -18.97 -5.81 1.00
CA ASN A 52 -19.80 -6.13 2.15
C ASN A 52 -19.91 -7.66 2.21
N ILE A 53 -19.22 -8.25 3.19
CA ILE A 53 -19.11 -9.71 3.30
C ILE A 53 -20.47 -10.32 3.69
N ASP A 54 -21.20 -9.63 4.57
CA ASP A 54 -22.46 -10.17 5.11
C ASP A 54 -23.57 -10.19 4.04
N ALA A 55 -23.52 -9.29 3.09
CA ALA A 55 -24.46 -9.22 1.97
C ALA A 55 -23.91 -9.84 0.66
N ASP A 56 -22.67 -10.29 0.64
CA ASP A 56 -21.93 -10.72 -0.57
C ASP A 56 -22.02 -9.69 -1.71
N LYS A 57 -21.90 -8.41 -1.35
CA LYS A 57 -22.09 -7.28 -2.28
C LYS A 57 -20.82 -6.49 -2.47
N VAL A 58 -20.44 -6.24 -3.72
CA VAL A 58 -19.37 -5.32 -4.07
C VAL A 58 -19.86 -3.88 -3.93
N GLU A 59 -19.28 -3.12 -3.01
CA GLU A 59 -19.64 -1.71 -2.76
C GLU A 59 -18.77 -0.76 -3.59
N LYS A 60 -17.51 -1.15 -3.85
CA LYS A 60 -16.57 -0.38 -4.66
C LYS A 60 -15.64 -1.33 -5.40
N ASP A 61 -15.47 -1.08 -6.68
CA ASP A 61 -14.48 -1.75 -7.52
C ASP A 61 -13.97 -0.73 -8.53
N ARG A 62 -12.73 -0.29 -8.35
CA ARG A 62 -12.12 0.66 -9.27
C ARG A 62 -10.69 0.25 -9.62
N THR A 63 -10.31 0.54 -10.84
CA THR A 63 -8.96 0.36 -11.34
C THR A 63 -8.50 1.61 -12.06
N VAL A 64 -7.29 2.08 -11.72
CA VAL A 64 -6.59 3.15 -12.43
C VAL A 64 -5.26 2.60 -12.89
N ASN A 65 -4.89 2.86 -14.11
CA ASN A 65 -3.65 2.35 -14.71
C ASN A 65 -2.82 3.46 -15.38
N ARG A 66 -3.02 4.71 -14.94
CA ARG A 66 -2.38 5.86 -15.55
C ARG A 66 -2.10 6.94 -14.51
N GLY A 67 -0.86 7.41 -14.48
CA GLY A 67 -0.45 8.49 -13.58
C GLY A 67 0.98 8.33 -13.10
N SER A 68 1.36 9.19 -12.19
CA SER A 68 2.68 9.18 -11.56
C SER A 68 2.59 9.46 -10.07
N LEU A 69 3.59 8.97 -9.35
CA LEU A 69 3.81 9.22 -7.93
C LEU A 69 5.25 9.69 -7.76
N THR A 70 5.44 10.87 -7.21
CA THR A 70 6.76 11.39 -6.87
C THR A 70 6.93 11.42 -5.36
N ILE A 71 8.00 10.80 -4.87
CA ILE A 71 8.33 10.74 -3.43
C ILE A 71 9.66 11.42 -3.20
N LYS A 72 9.71 12.30 -2.21
CA LYS A 72 10.91 13.02 -1.79
C LYS A 72 11.16 12.82 -0.31
N LYS A 73 12.42 12.93 0.08
CA LYS A 73 12.83 13.03 1.49
C LYS A 73 13.19 14.47 1.77
N GLU A 74 12.50 15.05 2.71
CA GLU A 74 12.66 16.43 3.13
C GLU A 74 13.31 16.46 4.52
N LYS A 75 13.83 17.63 4.93
CA LYS A 75 14.40 17.86 6.25
C LYS A 75 13.73 19.05 6.92
N ASP A 76 13.49 18.91 8.21
CA ASP A 76 13.04 19.99 9.09
C ASP A 76 13.96 19.98 10.33
N GLY A 77 14.96 20.89 10.34
CA GLY A 77 16.03 20.86 11.33
C GLY A 77 16.84 19.56 11.28
N ASN A 78 16.81 18.79 12.36
CA ASN A 78 17.47 17.47 12.47
C ASN A 78 16.59 16.31 12.04
N ASP A 79 15.30 16.52 11.84
CA ASP A 79 14.36 15.48 11.48
C ASP A 79 14.25 15.33 9.96
N SER A 80 13.97 14.10 9.52
CA SER A 80 13.70 13.80 8.12
C SER A 80 12.33 13.18 7.99
N TYR A 81 11.60 13.59 6.95
CA TYR A 81 10.29 13.06 6.64
C TYR A 81 10.14 12.85 5.13
N TYR A 82 9.14 12.09 4.72
CA TYR A 82 8.83 11.87 3.32
C TYR A 82 7.62 12.68 2.91
N THR A 83 7.67 13.20 1.69
CA THR A 83 6.54 13.84 1.03
C THR A 83 6.20 13.08 -0.24
N TYR A 84 4.95 13.17 -0.67
CA TYR A 84 4.52 12.61 -1.93
C TYR A 84 3.71 13.63 -2.74
N THR A 85 3.75 13.44 -4.05
CA THR A 85 2.85 14.10 -5.00
C THR A 85 2.31 13.00 -5.91
N GLU A 86 0.98 12.83 -5.93
CA GLU A 86 0.30 11.92 -6.85
C GLU A 86 -0.38 12.70 -7.96
N ASN A 87 -0.17 12.24 -9.19
CA ASN A 87 -0.86 12.76 -10.37
C ASN A 87 -1.45 11.56 -11.10
N PHE A 88 -2.55 11.05 -10.56
CA PHE A 88 -3.29 9.97 -11.20
C PHE A 88 -4.36 10.59 -12.07
N VAL A 89 -4.48 10.07 -13.28
CA VAL A 89 -5.50 10.52 -14.21
C VAL A 89 -6.86 10.04 -13.71
N ASN A 90 -7.47 10.88 -12.89
CA ASN A 90 -8.90 10.85 -12.62
C ASN A 90 -9.62 11.73 -13.65
N GLU A 91 -10.93 11.76 -13.65
CA GLU A 91 -11.74 12.55 -14.60
C GLU A 91 -11.46 14.07 -14.50
N GLU A 92 -10.84 14.52 -13.41
CA GLU A 92 -10.57 15.93 -13.11
C GLU A 92 -9.12 16.33 -13.27
N GLY A 93 -8.18 15.39 -13.42
CA GLY A 93 -6.74 15.66 -13.59
C GLY A 93 -6.11 16.37 -12.39
N THR A 94 -6.61 16.15 -11.19
CA THR A 94 -6.16 16.83 -9.98
C THR A 94 -4.87 16.20 -9.44
N GLU A 95 -3.91 17.05 -9.08
CA GLU A 95 -2.70 16.66 -8.37
C GLU A 95 -2.93 16.75 -6.86
N TYR A 96 -2.53 15.72 -6.13
CA TYR A 96 -2.56 15.70 -4.67
C TYR A 96 -1.16 15.57 -4.10
N SER A 97 -0.92 16.19 -2.95
CA SER A 97 0.36 16.09 -2.27
C SER A 97 0.19 16.08 -0.77
N GLY A 98 1.13 15.48 -0.07
CA GLY A 98 1.09 15.39 1.38
C GLY A 98 2.34 14.75 1.95
N ARG A 99 2.25 14.37 3.22
CA ARG A 99 3.31 13.64 3.93
C ARG A 99 3.05 12.15 3.93
N ILE A 100 4.12 11.39 3.99
CA ILE A 100 4.11 9.96 4.26
C ILE A 100 4.54 9.76 5.71
N GLU A 101 3.67 9.20 6.51
CA GLU A 101 3.97 8.76 7.87
C GLU A 101 4.38 7.29 7.84
N ILE A 102 5.45 6.95 8.56
CA ILE A 102 5.91 5.56 8.69
C ILE A 102 5.58 5.10 10.09
N THR A 103 4.65 4.17 10.18
CA THR A 103 4.19 3.62 11.45
C THR A 103 4.19 2.10 11.37
N ASN A 104 4.86 1.46 12.32
CA ASN A 104 4.87 0.00 12.41
C ASN A 104 5.36 -0.73 11.13
N GLY A 105 6.24 -0.09 10.32
CA GLY A 105 6.74 -0.67 9.07
C GLY A 105 5.74 -0.62 7.90
N CYS A 106 4.65 0.12 8.06
CA CYS A 106 3.71 0.49 7.01
C CYS A 106 3.79 1.99 6.74
N ILE A 107 3.28 2.44 5.61
CA ILE A 107 3.14 3.86 5.28
C ILE A 107 1.68 4.29 5.34
N ILE A 108 1.46 5.50 5.81
CA ILE A 108 0.17 6.18 5.84
C ILE A 108 0.31 7.50 5.09
N LEU A 109 -0.65 7.83 4.24
CA LEU A 109 -0.69 9.11 3.55
C LEU A 109 -1.50 10.12 4.36
N SER A 110 -0.90 11.26 4.68
CA SER A 110 -1.50 12.25 5.59
C SER A 110 -2.38 13.30 4.92
N ASP A 111 -2.46 13.29 3.59
CA ASP A 111 -3.34 14.22 2.88
C ASP A 111 -4.81 13.82 2.99
N PRO A 112 -5.71 14.75 3.34
CA PRO A 112 -7.15 14.49 3.42
C PRO A 112 -7.82 14.18 2.09
N GLU A 113 -7.25 14.57 0.95
CA GLU A 113 -7.94 14.54 -0.34
C GLU A 113 -7.31 13.63 -1.38
N GLY A 114 -6.17 13.00 -1.09
CA GLY A 114 -5.44 12.16 -2.04
C GLY A 114 -6.21 10.91 -2.49
N PHE A 115 -5.98 10.52 -3.72
CA PHE A 115 -6.65 9.37 -4.35
C PHE A 115 -6.37 8.05 -3.62
N MET A 116 -5.14 7.86 -3.13
CA MET A 116 -4.72 6.64 -2.43
C MET A 116 -5.03 6.65 -0.93
N ARG A 117 -5.64 7.69 -0.43
CA ARG A 117 -5.84 7.84 1.01
C ARG A 117 -6.95 6.97 1.59
N GLY A 118 -7.95 6.63 0.83
CA GLY A 118 -9.17 6.03 1.32
C GLY A 118 -10.30 7.05 1.54
N ASP A 119 -11.42 6.63 2.12
CA ASP A 119 -12.58 7.49 2.35
C ASP A 119 -12.56 8.06 3.77
N GLY A 120 -12.38 9.36 3.90
CA GLY A 120 -12.56 10.10 5.14
C GLY A 120 -11.73 9.55 6.31
N ALA A 121 -12.38 8.99 7.32
CA ALA A 121 -11.73 8.42 8.52
C ALA A 121 -10.98 7.10 8.28
N ASN A 122 -11.03 6.54 7.08
CA ASN A 122 -10.40 5.27 6.76
C ASN A 122 -9.11 5.50 5.97
N THR A 123 -8.02 5.77 6.65
CA THR A 123 -6.67 5.77 6.07
C THR A 123 -6.21 4.34 5.80
N TYR A 124 -5.45 4.15 4.74
CA TYR A 124 -4.83 2.87 4.42
C TYR A 124 -3.41 2.81 4.97
N ASP A 125 -3.14 1.78 5.78
CA ASP A 125 -1.78 1.45 6.22
C ASP A 125 -1.15 0.54 5.16
N PHE A 126 -0.46 1.14 4.19
CA PHE A 126 0.14 0.36 3.11
C PHE A 126 1.39 -0.39 3.56
N ASN A 127 1.42 -1.67 3.25
CA ASN A 127 2.67 -2.43 3.20
C ASN A 127 3.37 -2.14 1.87
N VAL A 128 4.66 -1.75 1.94
CA VAL A 128 5.47 -1.43 0.76
C VAL A 128 6.49 -2.52 0.53
N THR A 129 6.54 -3.03 -0.69
CA THR A 129 7.54 -4.02 -1.12
C THR A 129 8.23 -3.60 -2.41
N PHE A 130 9.43 -4.11 -2.61
CA PHE A 130 10.24 -3.90 -3.83
C PHE A 130 10.55 -5.26 -4.45
N PRO A 131 9.61 -5.83 -5.25
CA PRO A 131 9.73 -7.19 -5.79
C PRO A 131 10.88 -7.36 -6.78
N ALA A 132 11.34 -6.29 -7.40
CA ALA A 132 12.50 -6.23 -8.26
C ALA A 132 13.09 -4.82 -8.30
N GLU A 133 14.27 -4.65 -8.86
CA GLU A 133 14.83 -3.33 -9.13
C GLU A 133 13.88 -2.48 -9.98
N GLY A 134 13.66 -1.23 -9.59
CA GLY A 134 12.74 -0.32 -10.26
C GLY A 134 11.26 -0.73 -10.19
N LYS A 135 10.89 -1.65 -9.29
CA LYS A 135 9.51 -2.05 -9.04
C LYS A 135 9.14 -1.79 -7.60
N MET A 136 7.96 -1.24 -7.38
CA MET A 136 7.40 -0.98 -6.06
C MET A 136 5.94 -1.40 -6.04
N GLU A 137 5.53 -2.08 -4.98
CA GLU A 137 4.13 -2.44 -4.73
C GLU A 137 3.69 -1.92 -3.37
N TRP A 138 2.51 -1.33 -3.32
CA TRP A 138 1.81 -0.93 -2.13
C TRP A 138 0.56 -1.79 -1.97
N THR A 139 0.40 -2.40 -0.81
CA THR A 139 -0.75 -3.27 -0.56
C THR A 139 -1.40 -2.94 0.77
N TYR A 140 -2.71 -2.98 0.80
CA TYR A 140 -3.52 -2.91 1.99
C TYR A 140 -4.62 -3.96 1.90
N SER A 141 -4.86 -4.66 2.98
CA SER A 141 -5.99 -5.58 3.10
C SER A 141 -6.51 -5.53 4.53
N SER A 142 -7.79 -5.34 4.70
CA SER A 142 -8.42 -5.39 6.01
C SER A 142 -9.85 -5.89 5.93
N THR A 143 -10.29 -6.50 7.03
CA THR A 143 -11.69 -6.78 7.30
C THR A 143 -12.08 -6.01 8.54
N LYS A 144 -13.02 -5.08 8.43
CA LYS A 144 -13.47 -4.25 9.53
C LYS A 144 -14.99 -4.32 9.65
N ARG A 145 -15.48 -4.29 10.89
CA ARG A 145 -16.90 -4.10 11.13
C ARG A 145 -17.25 -2.64 10.90
N HIS A 146 -18.12 -2.40 9.97
CA HIS A 146 -18.70 -1.08 9.71
C HIS A 146 -20.00 -0.94 10.49
N ILE A 147 -20.18 0.19 11.16
CA ILE A 147 -21.41 0.51 11.88
C ILE A 147 -21.84 1.90 11.44
N GLN A 148 -22.92 1.97 10.70
CA GLN A 148 -23.50 3.24 10.26
C GLN A 148 -24.98 3.26 10.65
N ASN A 149 -25.34 4.09 11.61
CA ASN A 149 -26.67 4.16 12.19
C ASN A 149 -27.13 2.79 12.77
N THR A 150 -28.10 2.15 12.15
CA THR A 150 -28.64 0.84 12.51
C THR A 150 -28.08 -0.29 11.67
N ASP A 151 -27.29 0.01 10.67
CA ASP A 151 -26.67 -0.97 9.79
C ASP A 151 -25.26 -1.32 10.32
N ALA A 152 -25.04 -2.59 10.59
CA ALA A 152 -23.77 -3.12 11.04
C ALA A 152 -23.40 -4.32 10.18
N HIS A 153 -22.32 -4.19 9.41
CA HIS A 153 -21.84 -5.26 8.53
C HIS A 153 -20.31 -5.33 8.52
N ASN A 154 -19.78 -6.42 8.01
CA ASN A 154 -18.34 -6.59 7.86
C ASN A 154 -17.92 -6.23 6.42
N ASP A 155 -16.99 -5.28 6.32
CA ASP A 155 -16.38 -4.89 5.05
C ASP A 155 -15.01 -5.52 4.90
N LYS A 156 -14.76 -6.12 3.75
CA LYS A 156 -13.41 -6.45 3.29
C LYS A 156 -12.95 -5.41 2.28
N ARG A 157 -11.75 -4.86 2.51
CA ARG A 157 -11.13 -3.88 1.62
C ARG A 157 -9.77 -4.36 1.20
N ASP A 158 -9.58 -4.49 -0.09
CA ASP A 158 -8.30 -4.84 -0.70
C ASP A 158 -7.86 -3.70 -1.62
N VAL A 159 -6.65 -3.20 -1.41
CA VAL A 159 -6.05 -2.13 -2.23
C VAL A 159 -4.67 -2.56 -2.66
N LYS A 160 -4.34 -2.36 -3.93
CA LYS A 160 -3.02 -2.63 -4.47
C LYS A 160 -2.60 -1.56 -5.46
N GLY A 161 -1.43 -0.95 -5.23
CA GLY A 161 -0.73 -0.10 -6.18
C GLY A 161 0.53 -0.79 -6.70
N VAL A 162 0.76 -0.74 -8.01
CA VAL A 162 1.95 -1.28 -8.68
C VAL A 162 2.62 -0.18 -9.48
N PHE A 163 3.90 0.04 -9.23
CA PHE A 163 4.65 1.14 -9.78
C PHE A 163 5.95 0.67 -10.42
N THR A 164 6.37 1.39 -11.46
CA THR A 164 7.69 1.25 -12.07
C THR A 164 8.44 2.57 -11.96
N LYS A 165 9.72 2.52 -11.58
CA LYS A 165 10.57 3.71 -11.49
C LYS A 165 10.75 4.33 -12.86
N SER A 166 10.51 5.63 -12.95
CA SER A 166 10.66 6.42 -14.17
C SER A 166 12.11 6.84 -14.38
#